data_8407cb73f79aa7f9280cc846c62c74d6
#
_entry.id   8407cb73f79aa7f9280cc846c62c74d6
#
_cell.length_a   1.000
_cell.length_b   1.000
_cell.length_c   1.000
_cell.angle_alpha   90.00
_cell.angle_beta   90.00
_cell.angle_gamma   90.00
#
_symmetry.space_group_name_H-M   'P 1'
#
loop_
_entity.id
_entity.type
_entity.pdbx_description
1 polymer ?
#
loop_
_entity_poly.entity_id
_entity_poly.type
_entity_poly.pdbx_seq_one_letter_code
_entity_poly.pdbx_strand_id
1 'polypeptide(L)'
;MLYLSSLLQTNPTYKPAANRLFAALYAAGVEYQLIDGTHDIWLRDFMPVQIRDGSFVSFRYEPSYLENEPELRTNFKNDLSLQFSFPVTYSDINLDGGNVVLSPSKEQAIISNRILTENLNYTQAELIKTLEQQLKAQVILIPSLKKKNDMTGHADGMVRFVNENTVIGNYVPSKKGLEQRIQSVLQGYGIDVIDFPYFSSSHDSAVGCYLNFLETERHIFLPVFGNELDDKAVASAKEIFAKMIIPVNVNEIAREGGVLNCISWETKQTEKKQKIKSKRFLLPEDDFM
;
A
#
# COMPACT_ATOMS: atom_id res chain seq x y z
N MET A 1 5.67 -6.66 12.21
CA MET A 1 4.25 -6.95 12.61
C MET A 1 3.34 -6.47 11.50
N LEU A 2 2.37 -7.29 11.10
CA LEU A 2 1.33 -6.96 10.11
C LEU A 2 0.06 -6.49 10.84
N TYR A 3 -0.58 -5.45 10.34
CA TYR A 3 -1.84 -4.92 10.84
C TYR A 3 -2.88 -4.85 9.72
N LEU A 4 -4.13 -5.09 10.07
CA LEU A 4 -5.31 -5.04 9.21
C LEU A 4 -6.46 -4.38 9.97
N SER A 5 -7.44 -3.77 9.28
CA SER A 5 -8.63 -3.21 9.92
C SER A 5 -9.58 -4.32 10.40
N SER A 6 -10.18 -4.15 11.60
CA SER A 6 -11.23 -5.05 12.07
C SER A 6 -12.50 -5.01 11.22
N LEU A 7 -12.70 -3.96 10.42
CA LEU A 7 -13.80 -3.86 9.45
C LEU A 7 -13.76 -4.97 8.41
N LEU A 8 -12.59 -5.54 8.11
CA LEU A 8 -12.46 -6.70 7.23
C LEU A 8 -13.22 -7.94 7.74
N GLN A 9 -13.39 -8.10 9.06
CA GLN A 9 -14.15 -9.19 9.65
C GLN A 9 -15.64 -8.89 9.79
N THR A 10 -15.98 -7.63 9.99
CA THR A 10 -17.34 -7.21 10.37
C THR A 10 -18.19 -6.78 9.20
N ASN A 11 -17.58 -6.19 8.14
CA ASN A 11 -18.31 -5.74 6.97
C ASN A 11 -18.58 -6.90 6.00
N PRO A 12 -19.86 -7.20 5.69
CA PRO A 12 -20.25 -8.32 4.81
C PRO A 12 -19.63 -8.27 3.41
N THR A 13 -19.38 -7.07 2.86
CA THR A 13 -18.79 -6.89 1.53
C THR A 13 -17.37 -7.43 1.47
N TYR A 14 -16.56 -7.17 2.51
CA TYR A 14 -15.14 -7.55 2.53
C TYR A 14 -14.89 -8.95 3.09
N LYS A 15 -15.81 -9.43 3.93
CA LYS A 15 -15.65 -10.66 4.70
C LYS A 15 -15.24 -11.88 3.85
N PRO A 16 -15.77 -12.15 2.66
CA PRO A 16 -15.35 -13.32 1.87
C PRO A 16 -13.89 -13.24 1.44
N ALA A 17 -13.42 -12.09 0.96
CA ALA A 17 -12.02 -11.89 0.58
C ALA A 17 -11.11 -11.90 1.81
N ALA A 18 -11.55 -11.27 2.91
CA ALA A 18 -10.82 -11.24 4.18
C ALA A 18 -10.61 -12.65 4.75
N ASN A 19 -11.62 -13.52 4.72
CA ASN A 19 -11.49 -14.91 5.18
C ASN A 19 -10.44 -15.68 4.37
N ARG A 20 -10.39 -15.49 3.03
CA ARG A 20 -9.35 -16.10 2.19
C ARG A 20 -7.95 -15.58 2.55
N LEU A 21 -7.81 -14.27 2.81
CA LEU A 21 -6.55 -13.67 3.24
C LEU A 21 -6.14 -14.21 4.62
N PHE A 22 -7.03 -14.24 5.60
CA PHE A 22 -6.73 -14.73 6.95
C PHE A 22 -6.32 -16.21 6.93
N ALA A 23 -7.01 -17.04 6.14
CA ALA A 23 -6.62 -18.45 5.95
C ALA A 23 -5.23 -18.59 5.33
N ALA A 24 -4.90 -17.77 4.33
CA ALA A 24 -3.57 -17.74 3.71
C ALA A 24 -2.48 -17.28 4.68
N LEU A 25 -2.73 -16.23 5.48
CA LEU A 25 -1.82 -15.74 6.52
C LEU A 25 -1.58 -16.83 7.59
N TYR A 26 -2.63 -17.49 8.05
CA TYR A 26 -2.55 -18.58 9.03
C TYR A 26 -1.72 -19.75 8.48
N ALA A 27 -2.02 -20.21 7.26
CA ALA A 27 -1.29 -21.30 6.62
C ALA A 27 0.21 -20.99 6.41
N ALA A 28 0.54 -19.69 6.20
CA ALA A 28 1.91 -19.22 6.07
C ALA A 28 2.62 -18.94 7.40
N GLY A 29 1.93 -19.10 8.54
CA GLY A 29 2.46 -18.79 9.87
C GLY A 29 2.75 -17.30 10.08
N VAL A 30 2.02 -16.42 9.38
CA VAL A 30 2.18 -14.95 9.49
C VAL A 30 1.26 -14.41 10.56
N GLU A 31 1.85 -13.89 11.63
CA GLU A 31 1.09 -13.21 12.69
C GLU A 31 0.60 -11.83 12.22
N TYR A 32 -0.64 -11.50 12.53
CA TYR A 32 -1.23 -10.19 12.28
C TYR A 32 -2.07 -9.72 13.46
N GLN A 33 -2.36 -8.43 13.49
CA GLN A 33 -3.25 -7.81 14.48
C GLN A 33 -4.34 -7.02 13.78
N LEU A 34 -5.53 -7.01 14.36
CA LEU A 34 -6.63 -6.18 13.89
C LEU A 34 -6.64 -4.87 14.66
N ILE A 35 -6.84 -3.78 13.94
CA ILE A 35 -6.98 -2.42 14.49
C ILE A 35 -8.46 -2.09 14.53
N ASP A 36 -8.96 -1.76 15.72
CA ASP A 36 -10.31 -1.25 15.93
C ASP A 36 -10.35 0.28 15.80
N GLY A 37 -11.52 0.82 15.47
CA GLY A 37 -11.75 2.27 15.40
C GLY A 37 -11.26 2.92 14.10
N THR A 38 -10.99 2.13 13.07
CA THR A 38 -10.80 2.66 11.71
C THR A 38 -12.15 2.96 11.08
N HIS A 39 -12.21 4.01 10.26
CA HIS A 39 -13.45 4.40 9.55
C HIS A 39 -13.54 3.71 8.19
N ASP A 40 -12.41 3.23 7.66
CA ASP A 40 -12.31 2.47 6.42
C ASP A 40 -11.26 1.36 6.54
N ILE A 41 -11.15 0.50 5.52
CA ILE A 41 -10.22 -0.65 5.50
C ILE A 41 -8.82 -0.29 5.00
N TRP A 42 -8.61 0.88 4.42
CA TRP A 42 -7.41 1.28 3.69
C TRP A 42 -6.27 1.72 4.62
N LEU A 43 -5.78 0.79 5.46
CA LEU A 43 -4.75 1.11 6.47
C LEU A 43 -3.51 1.77 5.88
N ARG A 44 -3.12 1.37 4.68
CA ARG A 44 -1.95 1.92 3.99
C ARG A 44 -2.00 3.43 3.89
N ASP A 45 -3.19 4.01 3.71
CA ASP A 45 -3.33 5.41 3.37
C ASP A 45 -3.25 6.34 4.58
N PHE A 46 -3.79 5.92 5.73
CA PHE A 46 -3.86 6.76 6.93
C PHE A 46 -2.90 6.34 8.06
N MET A 47 -2.27 5.16 7.98
CA MET A 47 -1.31 4.75 8.98
C MET A 47 0.06 5.40 8.77
N PRO A 48 0.82 5.66 9.85
CA PRO A 48 2.12 6.32 9.75
C PRO A 48 3.13 5.55 8.90
N VAL A 49 3.86 6.28 8.07
CA VAL A 49 4.95 5.72 7.27
C VAL A 49 6.17 5.48 8.15
N GLN A 50 6.64 4.24 8.22
CA GLN A 50 7.88 3.90 8.92
C GLN A 50 9.08 4.24 8.06
N ILE A 51 9.92 5.15 8.53
CA ILE A 51 11.12 5.61 7.83
C ILE A 51 12.39 4.81 8.22
N ARG A 52 13.54 5.15 7.62
CA ARG A 52 14.80 4.38 7.69
C ARG A 52 15.30 4.09 9.09
N ASP A 53 15.24 5.04 10.02
CA ASP A 53 15.70 4.87 11.40
C ASP A 53 14.69 4.16 12.32
N GLY A 54 13.60 3.65 11.74
CA GLY A 54 12.57 2.96 12.48
C GLY A 54 11.54 3.88 13.14
N SER A 55 11.72 5.21 13.07
CA SER A 55 10.69 6.16 13.49
C SER A 55 9.54 6.26 12.46
N PHE A 56 8.50 6.99 12.82
CA PHE A 56 7.28 7.08 12.02
C PHE A 56 6.91 8.52 11.70
N VAL A 57 6.38 8.74 10.50
CA VAL A 57 5.77 10.01 10.08
C VAL A 57 4.30 9.77 9.78
N SER A 58 3.41 10.47 10.45
CA SER A 58 1.98 10.50 10.15
C SER A 58 1.68 11.75 9.35
N PHE A 59 1.29 11.57 8.11
CA PHE A 59 0.84 12.66 7.25
C PHE A 59 -0.62 12.99 7.53
N ARG A 60 -1.05 14.18 7.15
CA ARG A 60 -2.46 14.54 7.14
C ARG A 60 -3.17 13.70 6.08
N TYR A 61 -4.28 13.08 6.45
CA TYR A 61 -5.07 12.24 5.56
C TYR A 61 -6.42 12.92 5.29
N GLU A 62 -6.44 13.76 4.27
CA GLU A 62 -7.62 14.49 3.79
C GLU A 62 -7.65 14.50 2.27
N PRO A 63 -7.68 13.32 1.62
CA PRO A 63 -7.60 13.25 0.17
C PRO A 63 -8.84 13.87 -0.50
N SER A 64 -8.63 14.53 -1.63
CA SER A 64 -9.70 15.21 -2.37
C SER A 64 -10.77 14.25 -2.92
N TYR A 65 -10.47 12.95 -3.04
CA TYR A 65 -11.46 11.96 -3.47
C TYR A 65 -12.45 11.59 -2.36
N LEU A 66 -12.14 11.88 -1.11
CA LEU A 66 -13.05 11.74 0.04
C LEU A 66 -13.64 13.09 0.49
N GLU A 67 -13.68 14.10 -0.37
CA GLU A 67 -14.22 15.42 -0.03
C GLU A 67 -15.70 15.33 0.39
N ASN A 68 -16.46 14.46 -0.27
CA ASN A 68 -17.89 14.25 -0.03
C ASN A 68 -18.20 13.12 0.99
N GLU A 69 -17.17 12.40 1.46
CA GLU A 69 -17.28 11.26 2.39
C GLU A 69 -16.27 11.42 3.55
N PRO A 70 -16.30 12.57 4.28
CA PRO A 70 -15.32 12.86 5.32
C PRO A 70 -15.39 11.86 6.50
N GLU A 71 -16.52 11.18 6.69
CA GLU A 71 -16.70 10.14 7.71
C GLU A 71 -15.86 8.89 7.46
N LEU A 72 -15.39 8.66 6.22
CA LEU A 72 -14.47 7.55 5.90
C LEU A 72 -13.01 7.88 6.22
N ARG A 73 -12.69 9.15 6.52
CA ARG A 73 -11.33 9.57 6.87
C ARG A 73 -10.97 9.14 8.28
N THR A 74 -10.02 8.24 8.41
CA THR A 74 -9.42 7.88 9.70
C THR A 74 -8.26 8.83 10.01
N ASN A 75 -8.31 9.53 11.14
CA ASN A 75 -7.23 10.38 11.61
C ASN A 75 -6.36 9.61 12.60
N PHE A 76 -5.17 9.18 12.19
CA PHE A 76 -4.30 8.38 13.06
C PHE A 76 -4.07 9.02 14.43
N LYS A 77 -3.82 10.33 14.49
CA LYS A 77 -3.53 11.05 15.74
C LYS A 77 -4.67 10.99 16.72
N ASN A 78 -5.90 11.19 16.23
CA ASN A 78 -7.09 11.32 17.08
C ASN A 78 -7.74 9.97 17.37
N ASP A 79 -7.79 9.09 16.36
CA ASP A 79 -8.61 7.88 16.42
C ASP A 79 -7.80 6.66 16.87
N LEU A 80 -6.52 6.57 16.49
CA LEU A 80 -5.74 5.34 16.62
C LEU A 80 -4.49 5.46 17.50
N SER A 81 -3.93 6.65 17.68
CA SER A 81 -2.57 6.83 18.26
C SER A 81 -2.41 6.21 19.65
N LEU A 82 -3.47 6.16 20.45
CA LEU A 82 -3.43 5.56 21.80
C LEU A 82 -3.25 4.03 21.79
N GLN A 83 -3.46 3.37 20.65
CA GLN A 83 -3.25 1.94 20.50
C GLN A 83 -1.77 1.59 20.29
N PHE A 84 -0.91 2.59 20.06
CA PHE A 84 0.50 2.40 19.71
C PHE A 84 1.42 3.15 20.69
N SER A 85 2.64 2.63 20.87
CA SER A 85 3.64 3.18 21.81
C SER A 85 4.94 3.59 21.15
N PHE A 86 4.97 3.75 19.83
CA PHE A 86 6.14 4.24 19.11
C PHE A 86 6.07 5.76 18.88
N PRO A 87 7.22 6.44 18.78
CA PRO A 87 7.24 7.86 18.51
C PRO A 87 6.80 8.17 17.07
N VAL A 88 5.92 9.15 16.92
CA VAL A 88 5.40 9.60 15.62
C VAL A 88 5.65 11.10 15.47
N THR A 89 6.21 11.49 14.32
CA THR A 89 6.24 12.88 13.87
C THR A 89 4.98 13.14 13.04
N TYR A 90 4.26 14.19 13.35
CA TYR A 90 3.06 14.58 12.61
C TYR A 90 3.40 15.65 11.56
N SER A 91 2.87 15.48 10.36
CA SER A 91 3.07 16.36 9.21
C SER A 91 1.76 17.00 8.77
N ASP A 92 1.81 18.29 8.40
CA ASP A 92 0.67 18.99 7.81
C ASP A 92 0.52 18.74 6.30
N ILE A 93 1.48 18.05 5.69
CA ILE A 93 1.39 17.66 4.27
C ILE A 93 0.25 16.66 4.12
N ASN A 94 -0.68 16.93 3.19
CA ASN A 94 -1.75 16.02 2.81
C ASN A 94 -1.20 14.94 1.89
N LEU A 95 -1.03 13.72 2.42
CA LEU A 95 -0.38 12.61 1.71
C LEU A 95 -0.87 11.28 2.22
N ASP A 96 -1.44 10.51 1.32
CA ASP A 96 -1.84 9.12 1.55
C ASP A 96 -0.59 8.22 1.56
N GLY A 97 -0.52 7.31 2.53
CA GLY A 97 0.62 6.39 2.63
C GLY A 97 0.76 5.45 1.43
N GLY A 98 -0.34 5.14 0.72
CA GLY A 98 -0.31 4.41 -0.56
C GLY A 98 0.42 5.15 -1.68
N ASN A 99 0.48 6.47 -1.57
CA ASN A 99 1.27 7.29 -2.49
C ASN A 99 2.77 7.35 -2.13
N VAL A 100 3.24 6.62 -1.11
CA VAL A 100 4.64 6.56 -0.69
C VAL A 100 5.20 5.15 -0.90
N VAL A 101 6.00 4.96 -1.94
CA VAL A 101 6.68 3.69 -2.22
C VAL A 101 8.15 3.82 -1.85
N LEU A 102 8.54 3.23 -0.72
CA LEU A 102 9.92 3.28 -0.23
C LEU A 102 10.78 2.16 -0.81
N SER A 103 12.05 2.46 -1.12
CA SER A 103 13.05 1.42 -1.43
C SER A 103 13.30 0.52 -0.21
N PRO A 104 13.88 -0.68 -0.37
CA PRO A 104 14.17 -1.59 0.74
C PRO A 104 15.02 -0.97 1.85
N SER A 105 16.01 -0.13 1.51
CA SER A 105 16.81 0.66 2.48
C SER A 105 16.06 1.85 3.05
N LYS A 106 14.94 2.25 2.42
CA LYS A 106 14.18 3.47 2.67
C LYS A 106 14.99 4.76 2.41
N GLU A 107 15.97 4.69 1.52
CA GLU A 107 16.76 5.85 1.09
C GLU A 107 16.13 6.58 -0.09
N GLN A 108 15.19 5.94 -0.78
CA GLN A 108 14.44 6.50 -1.89
C GLN A 108 12.93 6.35 -1.62
N ALA A 109 12.16 7.37 -2.01
CA ALA A 109 10.71 7.40 -1.94
C ALA A 109 10.13 7.79 -3.30
N ILE A 110 9.46 6.88 -3.98
CA ILE A 110 8.69 7.18 -5.20
C ILE A 110 7.31 7.66 -4.75
N ILE A 111 6.92 8.84 -5.24
CA ILE A 111 5.64 9.49 -4.92
C ILE A 111 5.01 9.95 -6.23
N SER A 112 3.72 9.78 -6.43
CA SER A 112 3.05 10.34 -7.61
C SER A 112 2.87 11.84 -7.48
N ASN A 113 2.94 12.54 -8.61
CA ASN A 113 2.79 14.00 -8.65
C ASN A 113 1.37 14.48 -8.29
N ARG A 114 0.45 13.57 -7.97
CA ARG A 114 -0.84 13.90 -7.37
C ARG A 114 -0.69 14.74 -6.11
N ILE A 115 0.36 14.50 -5.33
CA ILE A 115 0.65 15.25 -4.11
C ILE A 115 0.71 16.76 -4.32
N LEU A 116 1.08 17.21 -5.52
CA LEU A 116 1.13 18.63 -5.85
C LEU A 116 -0.26 19.29 -5.89
N THR A 117 -1.28 18.53 -6.27
CA THR A 117 -2.67 19.02 -6.32
C THR A 117 -3.36 18.95 -4.97
N GLU A 118 -2.87 18.10 -4.07
CA GLU A 118 -3.37 17.97 -2.69
C GLU A 118 -2.73 18.99 -1.73
N ASN A 119 -1.66 19.73 -2.16
CA ASN A 119 -0.89 20.65 -1.33
C ASN A 119 -0.59 21.97 -2.04
N LEU A 120 -1.65 22.69 -2.46
CA LEU A 120 -1.53 23.93 -3.23
C LEU A 120 -0.87 25.10 -2.49
N ASN A 121 -0.71 24.99 -1.18
CA ASN A 121 -0.02 25.96 -0.33
C ASN A 121 1.51 25.84 -0.34
N TYR A 122 2.06 24.82 -1.02
CA TYR A 122 3.50 24.62 -1.21
C TYR A 122 3.88 24.86 -2.69
N THR A 123 5.05 25.40 -2.93
CA THR A 123 5.72 25.21 -4.23
C THR A 123 6.22 23.78 -4.34
N GLN A 124 6.40 23.27 -5.55
CA GLN A 124 6.94 21.92 -5.75
C GLN A 124 8.30 21.72 -5.06
N ALA A 125 9.19 22.73 -5.12
CA ALA A 125 10.51 22.64 -4.52
C ALA A 125 10.43 22.58 -2.98
N GLU A 126 9.58 23.39 -2.35
CA GLU A 126 9.39 23.36 -0.90
C GLU A 126 8.77 22.04 -0.45
N LEU A 127 7.78 21.54 -1.19
CA LEU A 127 7.12 20.29 -0.87
C LEU A 127 8.10 19.11 -0.93
N ILE A 128 8.89 18.99 -2.01
CA ILE A 128 9.91 17.95 -2.15
C ILE A 128 10.92 18.04 -1.00
N LYS A 129 11.47 19.23 -0.74
CA LYS A 129 12.45 19.42 0.33
C LYS A 129 11.89 19.03 1.70
N THR A 130 10.64 19.38 2.00
CA THR A 130 10.00 19.04 3.28
C THR A 130 9.77 17.53 3.38
N LEU A 131 9.32 16.88 2.29
CA LEU A 131 9.15 15.43 2.25
C LEU A 131 10.47 14.69 2.45
N GLU A 132 11.55 15.11 1.78
CA GLU A 132 12.87 14.51 1.93
C GLU A 132 13.39 14.60 3.37
N GLN A 133 13.17 15.73 4.02
CA GLN A 133 13.51 15.92 5.43
C GLN A 133 12.69 15.00 6.35
N GLN A 134 11.39 14.89 6.12
CA GLN A 134 10.51 14.09 6.96
C GLN A 134 10.67 12.59 6.73
N LEU A 135 10.75 12.15 5.46
CA LEU A 135 10.92 10.75 5.08
C LEU A 135 12.37 10.28 5.27
N LYS A 136 13.33 11.19 5.37
CA LYS A 136 14.79 10.92 5.38
C LYS A 136 15.22 10.10 4.15
N ALA A 137 14.61 10.40 3.02
CA ALA A 137 14.77 9.70 1.75
C ALA A 137 14.79 10.70 0.59
N GLN A 138 15.48 10.36 -0.49
CA GLN A 138 15.38 11.09 -1.75
C GLN A 138 13.97 10.90 -2.33
N VAL A 139 13.30 11.99 -2.66
CA VAL A 139 11.95 11.96 -3.25
C VAL A 139 12.02 11.96 -4.77
N ILE A 140 11.40 10.96 -5.39
CA ILE A 140 11.29 10.80 -6.84
C ILE A 140 9.82 10.98 -7.22
N LEU A 141 9.49 12.09 -7.88
CA LEU A 141 8.12 12.33 -8.35
C LEU A 141 7.88 11.65 -9.69
N ILE A 142 6.92 10.72 -9.73
CA ILE A 142 6.45 10.10 -10.97
C ILE A 142 5.12 10.72 -11.41
N PRO A 143 4.82 10.74 -12.73
CA PRO A 143 3.52 11.19 -13.22
C PRO A 143 2.40 10.26 -12.71
N SER A 144 1.26 10.84 -12.30
CA SER A 144 0.05 10.09 -11.95
C SER A 144 -0.92 9.95 -13.12
N LEU A 145 -1.85 9.01 -12.99
CA LEU A 145 -3.04 8.95 -13.82
C LEU A 145 -3.91 10.21 -13.60
N LYS A 146 -4.64 10.60 -14.64
CA LYS A 146 -5.63 11.67 -14.48
C LYS A 146 -6.78 11.18 -13.61
N LYS A 147 -7.35 12.06 -12.77
CA LYS A 147 -8.47 11.77 -11.87
C LYS A 147 -9.63 10.99 -12.52
N LYS A 148 -9.89 11.21 -13.81
CA LYS A 148 -10.93 10.49 -14.58
C LYS A 148 -10.59 9.02 -14.91
N ASN A 149 -9.34 8.61 -14.73
CA ASN A 149 -8.86 7.26 -15.07
C ASN A 149 -8.46 6.44 -13.84
N ASP A 150 -8.25 7.13 -12.72
CA ASP A 150 -7.89 6.53 -11.43
C ASP A 150 -8.27 7.53 -10.33
N MET A 151 -9.07 7.08 -9.38
CA MET A 151 -9.60 7.92 -8.30
C MET A 151 -8.47 8.41 -7.40
N THR A 152 -7.54 7.54 -7.03
CA THR A 152 -6.46 7.84 -6.09
C THR A 152 -5.18 8.34 -6.76
N GLY A 153 -4.77 7.74 -7.88
CA GLY A 153 -3.50 8.03 -8.55
C GLY A 153 -2.27 7.75 -7.69
N HIS A 154 -2.35 6.76 -6.78
CA HIS A 154 -1.29 6.41 -5.85
C HIS A 154 -0.12 5.71 -6.54
N ALA A 155 1.09 5.94 -6.04
CA ALA A 155 2.30 5.33 -6.59
C ALA A 155 2.33 3.80 -6.42
N ASP A 156 1.76 3.26 -5.33
CA ASP A 156 1.70 1.81 -5.04
C ASP A 156 0.79 1.02 -5.97
N GLY A 157 -0.08 1.69 -6.72
CA GLY A 157 -0.85 1.13 -7.82
C GLY A 157 -0.11 1.15 -9.16
N MET A 158 1.06 1.80 -9.25
CA MET A 158 1.81 1.99 -10.50
C MET A 158 3.19 1.33 -10.49
N VAL A 159 3.89 1.33 -9.34
CA VAL A 159 5.24 0.78 -9.22
C VAL A 159 5.46 0.14 -7.84
N ARG A 160 6.40 -0.83 -7.77
CA ARG A 160 6.86 -1.41 -6.51
C ARG A 160 8.34 -1.79 -6.60
N PHE A 161 9.12 -1.50 -5.56
CA PHE A 161 10.52 -1.90 -5.51
C PHE A 161 10.69 -3.42 -5.41
N VAL A 162 11.64 -3.94 -6.19
CA VAL A 162 12.19 -5.29 -6.09
C VAL A 162 13.47 -5.28 -5.30
N ASN A 163 14.31 -4.27 -5.57
CA ASN A 163 15.58 -3.98 -4.88
C ASN A 163 15.84 -2.46 -4.97
N GLU A 164 17.03 -2.00 -4.53
CA GLU A 164 17.34 -0.57 -4.49
C GLU A 164 17.28 0.12 -5.86
N ASN A 165 17.59 -0.59 -6.94
CA ASN A 165 17.73 -0.02 -8.28
C ASN A 165 16.73 -0.61 -9.29
N THR A 166 15.74 -1.36 -8.83
CA THR A 166 14.78 -2.03 -9.72
C THR A 166 13.37 -1.97 -9.13
N VAL A 167 12.42 -1.59 -9.94
CA VAL A 167 10.99 -1.69 -9.62
C VAL A 167 10.27 -2.58 -10.64
N ILE A 168 9.15 -3.17 -10.23
CA ILE A 168 8.13 -3.64 -11.15
C ILE A 168 7.16 -2.50 -11.45
N GLY A 169 6.66 -2.46 -12.68
CA GLY A 169 5.64 -1.52 -13.13
C GLY A 169 4.57 -2.21 -13.96
N ASN A 170 3.37 -1.65 -14.00
CA ASN A 170 2.26 -2.21 -14.77
C ASN A 170 2.61 -2.32 -16.26
N TYR A 171 2.44 -3.51 -16.82
CA TYR A 171 2.59 -3.73 -18.24
C TYR A 171 1.31 -3.38 -18.99
N VAL A 172 1.39 -2.37 -19.86
CA VAL A 172 0.30 -1.99 -20.76
C VAL A 172 0.79 -2.11 -22.21
N PRO A 173 0.24 -3.03 -23.04
CA PRO A 173 0.75 -3.34 -24.39
C PRO A 173 0.86 -2.13 -25.33
N SER A 174 0.02 -1.12 -25.15
CA SER A 174 -0.01 0.09 -26.00
C SER A 174 0.76 1.26 -25.39
N LYS A 175 1.88 1.01 -24.72
CA LYS A 175 2.69 2.01 -24.00
C LYS A 175 3.06 3.24 -24.83
N LYS A 176 2.08 4.11 -25.04
CA LYS A 176 2.32 5.48 -25.48
C LYS A 176 1.68 6.39 -24.43
N GLY A 177 2.38 6.67 -23.34
CA GLY A 177 1.78 7.56 -22.36
C GLY A 177 2.42 7.52 -20.99
N LEU A 178 1.65 7.16 -19.96
CA LEU A 178 2.02 7.29 -18.56
C LEU A 178 3.19 6.38 -18.18
N GLU A 179 3.11 5.09 -18.52
CA GLU A 179 4.09 4.07 -18.14
C GLU A 179 5.48 4.40 -18.73
N GLN A 180 5.53 4.85 -19.98
CA GLN A 180 6.79 5.29 -20.61
C GLN A 180 7.37 6.52 -19.90
N ARG A 181 6.52 7.45 -19.47
CA ARG A 181 6.98 8.65 -18.72
C ARG A 181 7.47 8.27 -17.33
N ILE A 182 6.77 7.35 -16.63
CA ILE A 182 7.23 6.80 -15.36
C ILE A 182 8.59 6.14 -15.53
N GLN A 183 8.73 5.26 -16.51
CA GLN A 183 10.00 4.59 -16.83
C GLN A 183 11.13 5.58 -17.11
N SER A 184 10.86 6.62 -17.93
CA SER A 184 11.87 7.64 -18.24
C SER A 184 12.31 8.42 -17.01
N VAL A 185 11.38 8.75 -16.10
CA VAL A 185 11.71 9.41 -14.82
C VAL A 185 12.59 8.49 -13.98
N LEU A 186 12.18 7.26 -13.76
CA LEU A 186 12.90 6.31 -12.91
C LEU A 186 14.30 5.99 -13.44
N GLN A 187 14.45 5.82 -14.75
CA GLN A 187 15.75 5.64 -15.41
C GLN A 187 16.68 6.84 -15.20
N GLY A 188 16.14 8.07 -15.15
CA GLY A 188 16.91 9.27 -14.80
C GLY A 188 17.51 9.24 -13.39
N TYR A 189 16.97 8.41 -12.49
CA TYR A 189 17.47 8.14 -11.14
C TYR A 189 18.24 6.81 -11.03
N GLY A 190 18.51 6.13 -12.15
CA GLY A 190 19.20 4.84 -12.16
C GLY A 190 18.36 3.67 -11.68
N ILE A 191 17.03 3.77 -11.80
CA ILE A 191 16.09 2.73 -11.41
C ILE A 191 15.52 2.07 -12.67
N ASP A 192 15.76 0.77 -12.81
CA ASP A 192 15.20 -0.05 -13.88
C ASP A 192 13.76 -0.45 -13.60
N VAL A 193 12.97 -0.59 -14.67
CA VAL A 193 11.56 -0.99 -14.57
C VAL A 193 11.36 -2.33 -15.27
N ILE A 194 10.92 -3.33 -14.53
CA ILE A 194 10.50 -4.64 -15.04
C ILE A 194 8.99 -4.60 -15.27
N ASP A 195 8.55 -5.00 -16.46
CA ASP A 195 7.13 -5.10 -16.77
C ASP A 195 6.46 -6.21 -15.96
N PHE A 196 5.37 -5.87 -15.25
CA PHE A 196 4.58 -6.81 -14.47
C PHE A 196 3.15 -6.93 -15.03
N PRO A 197 2.52 -8.11 -15.03
CA PRO A 197 1.18 -8.29 -15.56
C PRO A 197 0.19 -7.30 -14.96
N TYR A 198 -0.68 -6.76 -15.79
CA TYR A 198 -1.71 -5.80 -15.40
C TYR A 198 -2.85 -5.80 -16.42
N PHE A 199 -4.08 -5.60 -15.94
CA PHE A 199 -5.22 -5.20 -16.75
C PHE A 199 -6.10 -4.23 -15.97
N SER A 200 -6.84 -3.39 -16.68
CA SER A 200 -7.79 -2.47 -16.07
C SER A 200 -9.21 -2.98 -16.33
N SER A 201 -10.04 -3.00 -15.29
CA SER A 201 -11.46 -3.40 -15.40
C SER A 201 -12.40 -2.21 -15.48
N SER A 202 -12.29 -1.24 -14.55
CA SER A 202 -13.07 -0.02 -14.50
C SER A 202 -12.30 1.08 -13.75
N HIS A 203 -12.83 2.30 -13.80
CA HIS A 203 -12.22 3.48 -13.18
C HIS A 203 -12.11 3.37 -11.64
N ASP A 204 -13.11 2.79 -10.99
CA ASP A 204 -13.24 2.75 -9.52
C ASP A 204 -12.79 1.39 -8.94
N SER A 205 -12.15 0.54 -9.76
CA SER A 205 -11.75 -0.79 -9.36
C SER A 205 -10.25 -1.02 -9.55
N ALA A 206 -9.62 -1.65 -8.56
CA ALA A 206 -8.25 -2.12 -8.60
C ALA A 206 -8.10 -3.58 -9.06
N VAL A 207 -9.18 -4.19 -9.61
CA VAL A 207 -9.12 -5.52 -10.21
C VAL A 207 -8.12 -5.51 -11.37
N GLY A 208 -7.13 -6.41 -11.33
CA GLY A 208 -6.04 -6.48 -12.29
C GLY A 208 -4.73 -5.81 -11.83
N CYS A 209 -4.73 -5.12 -10.69
CA CYS A 209 -3.52 -4.53 -10.11
C CYS A 209 -2.74 -5.55 -9.28
N TYR A 210 -2.01 -6.45 -9.94
CA TYR A 210 -1.25 -7.53 -9.28
C TYR A 210 -0.08 -7.01 -8.45
N LEU A 211 0.51 -5.84 -8.77
CA LEU A 211 1.66 -5.30 -8.04
C LEU A 211 1.30 -4.72 -6.67
N ASN A 212 0.02 -4.52 -6.39
CA ASN A 212 -0.47 -4.06 -5.07
C ASN A 212 -0.65 -5.24 -4.10
N PHE A 213 0.39 -6.08 -3.98
CA PHE A 213 0.43 -7.25 -3.11
C PHE A 213 0.82 -6.89 -1.67
N LEU A 214 0.44 -7.74 -0.72
CA LEU A 214 0.94 -7.70 0.66
C LEU A 214 2.26 -8.46 0.73
N GLU A 215 3.28 -7.81 1.28
CA GLU A 215 4.63 -8.35 1.38
C GLU A 215 5.06 -8.47 2.84
N THR A 216 5.59 -9.63 3.19
CA THR A 216 6.25 -9.89 4.47
C THR A 216 7.71 -10.24 4.25
N GLU A 217 8.44 -10.53 5.31
CA GLU A 217 9.85 -10.93 5.19
C GLU A 217 10.06 -12.12 4.26
N ARG A 218 9.17 -13.14 4.32
CA ARG A 218 9.32 -14.43 3.61
C ARG A 218 8.28 -14.67 2.52
N HIS A 219 7.17 -13.92 2.51
CA HIS A 219 6.02 -14.19 1.66
C HIS A 219 5.58 -12.96 0.88
N ILE A 220 5.01 -13.22 -0.28
CA ILE A 220 4.21 -12.27 -1.05
C ILE A 220 2.82 -12.89 -1.19
N PHE A 221 1.82 -12.26 -0.60
CA PHE A 221 0.42 -12.57 -0.85
C PHE A 221 -0.01 -11.80 -2.09
N LEU A 222 -0.02 -12.52 -3.21
CA LEU A 222 -0.28 -11.94 -4.52
C LEU A 222 -1.79 -11.92 -4.80
N PRO A 223 -2.40 -10.77 -5.08
CA PRO A 223 -3.81 -10.73 -5.46
C PRO A 223 -4.02 -11.48 -6.77
N VAL A 224 -5.09 -12.28 -6.85
CA VAL A 224 -5.58 -12.92 -8.09
C VAL A 224 -7.07 -12.64 -8.24
N PHE A 225 -7.55 -12.65 -9.47
CA PHE A 225 -8.86 -12.10 -9.82
C PHE A 225 -9.76 -13.09 -10.58
N GLY A 226 -9.31 -14.35 -10.81
CA GLY A 226 -10.01 -15.30 -11.69
C GLY A 226 -9.86 -14.95 -13.17
N ASN A 227 -8.75 -14.33 -13.53
CA ASN A 227 -8.43 -13.89 -14.88
C ASN A 227 -7.34 -14.76 -15.51
N GLU A 228 -7.32 -14.85 -16.85
CA GLU A 228 -6.29 -15.59 -17.59
C GLU A 228 -4.84 -15.11 -17.34
N LEU A 229 -4.66 -13.88 -16.85
CA LEU A 229 -3.36 -13.33 -16.47
C LEU A 229 -2.90 -13.75 -15.07
N ASP A 230 -3.74 -14.37 -14.24
CA ASP A 230 -3.37 -14.76 -12.88
C ASP A 230 -2.15 -15.68 -12.85
N ASP A 231 -2.15 -16.72 -13.70
CA ASP A 231 -1.02 -17.67 -13.80
C ASP A 231 0.27 -16.97 -14.24
N LYS A 232 0.17 -16.03 -15.17
CA LYS A 232 1.30 -15.24 -15.62
C LYS A 232 1.84 -14.34 -14.51
N ALA A 233 0.95 -13.71 -13.73
CA ALA A 233 1.34 -12.86 -12.60
C ALA A 233 2.05 -13.67 -11.51
N VAL A 234 1.54 -14.87 -11.20
CA VAL A 234 2.16 -15.81 -10.25
C VAL A 234 3.53 -16.27 -10.75
N ALA A 235 3.65 -16.63 -12.03
CA ALA A 235 4.93 -17.06 -12.63
C ALA A 235 5.96 -15.92 -12.60
N SER A 236 5.58 -14.71 -13.04
CA SER A 236 6.46 -13.54 -13.02
C SER A 236 6.90 -13.18 -11.60
N ALA A 237 6.00 -13.26 -10.62
CA ALA A 237 6.36 -13.01 -9.23
C ALA A 237 7.39 -14.01 -8.70
N LYS A 238 7.26 -15.31 -9.04
CA LYS A 238 8.23 -16.36 -8.66
C LYS A 238 9.61 -16.19 -9.30
N GLU A 239 9.67 -15.62 -10.49
CA GLU A 239 10.93 -15.33 -11.17
C GLU A 239 11.63 -14.09 -10.59
N ILE A 240 10.86 -13.08 -10.17
CA ILE A 240 11.39 -11.79 -9.72
C ILE A 240 11.77 -11.82 -8.23
N PHE A 241 10.97 -12.48 -7.40
CA PHE A 241 11.13 -12.41 -5.95
C PHE A 241 11.61 -13.72 -5.35
N ALA A 242 12.65 -13.66 -4.51
CA ALA A 242 13.15 -14.79 -3.73
C ALA A 242 12.29 -15.07 -2.48
N LYS A 243 10.96 -14.95 -2.61
CA LYS A 243 9.97 -15.15 -1.54
C LYS A 243 8.92 -16.16 -1.95
N MET A 244 8.25 -16.76 -0.97
CA MET A 244 7.12 -17.64 -1.26
C MET A 244 5.94 -16.83 -1.79
N ILE A 245 5.47 -17.16 -2.97
CA ILE A 245 4.32 -16.50 -3.61
C ILE A 245 3.06 -17.28 -3.28
N ILE A 246 2.12 -16.62 -2.62
CA ILE A 246 0.83 -17.16 -2.19
C ILE A 246 -0.28 -16.39 -2.89
N PRO A 247 -0.95 -16.95 -3.91
CA PRO A 247 -2.06 -16.28 -4.58
C PRO A 247 -3.29 -16.22 -3.65
N VAL A 248 -3.92 -15.05 -3.59
CA VAL A 248 -5.14 -14.82 -2.78
C VAL A 248 -6.19 -14.12 -3.64
N ASN A 249 -7.36 -14.73 -3.83
CA ASN A 249 -8.46 -14.06 -4.51
C ASN A 249 -9.10 -13.02 -3.58
N VAL A 250 -9.11 -11.76 -4.03
CA VAL A 250 -9.59 -10.60 -3.26
C VAL A 250 -10.51 -9.69 -4.08
N ASN A 251 -11.26 -10.26 -5.00
CA ASN A 251 -12.12 -9.53 -5.93
C ASN A 251 -13.08 -8.57 -5.23
N GLU A 252 -13.65 -8.95 -4.08
CA GLU A 252 -14.61 -8.14 -3.35
C GLU A 252 -13.97 -6.84 -2.86
N ILE A 253 -12.74 -6.91 -2.37
CA ILE A 253 -11.95 -5.75 -1.93
C ILE A 253 -11.48 -4.94 -3.14
N ALA A 254 -10.97 -5.62 -4.18
CA ALA A 254 -10.43 -4.97 -5.36
C ALA A 254 -11.46 -4.12 -6.13
N ARG A 255 -12.73 -4.49 -6.08
CA ARG A 255 -13.83 -3.71 -6.69
C ARG A 255 -14.05 -2.36 -6.01
N GLU A 256 -13.62 -2.21 -4.77
CA GLU A 256 -13.74 -0.99 -3.97
C GLU A 256 -12.51 -0.06 -4.11
N GLY A 257 -11.63 -0.32 -5.08
CA GLY A 257 -10.57 0.62 -5.48
C GLY A 257 -9.18 0.34 -4.92
N GLY A 258 -8.98 -0.68 -4.09
CA GLY A 258 -7.67 -1.06 -3.54
C GLY A 258 -7.49 -2.57 -3.43
N VAL A 259 -6.24 -3.02 -3.17
CA VAL A 259 -5.94 -4.44 -3.05
C VAL A 259 -5.19 -4.74 -1.74
N LEU A 260 -4.33 -5.74 -1.72
CA LEU A 260 -3.72 -6.27 -0.50
C LEU A 260 -2.74 -5.30 0.18
N ASN A 261 -1.98 -4.52 -0.59
CA ASN A 261 -1.11 -3.49 0.00
C ASN A 261 -1.93 -2.38 0.65
N CYS A 262 -3.00 -1.94 0.00
CA CYS A 262 -3.84 -0.83 0.49
C CYS A 262 -4.53 -1.15 1.83
N ILE A 263 -4.95 -2.41 2.04
CA ILE A 263 -5.61 -2.82 3.29
C ILE A 263 -4.64 -3.17 4.42
N SER A 264 -3.33 -3.20 4.16
CA SER A 264 -2.31 -3.68 5.08
C SER A 264 -1.34 -2.59 5.52
N TRP A 265 -0.87 -2.71 6.75
CA TRP A 265 0.20 -1.87 7.28
C TRP A 265 1.22 -2.73 8.01
N GLU A 266 2.48 -2.73 7.53
CA GLU A 266 3.56 -3.50 8.11
C GLU A 266 4.55 -2.60 8.84
N THR A 267 4.99 -3.05 10.00
CA THR A 267 6.07 -2.40 10.74
C THR A 267 7.22 -3.38 11.00
N LYS A 268 8.46 -2.92 10.78
CA LYS A 268 9.63 -3.62 11.29
C LYS A 268 9.80 -3.21 12.75
N GLN A 269 9.79 -4.18 13.68
CA GLN A 269 10.09 -3.89 15.08
C GLN A 269 11.56 -3.53 15.21
N THR A 270 11.87 -2.34 15.70
CA THR A 270 13.16 -2.08 16.34
C THR A 270 13.15 -2.84 17.67
N GLU A 271 14.23 -3.51 18.03
CA GLU A 271 14.36 -4.54 19.10
C GLU A 271 13.91 -4.17 20.55
N LYS A 272 13.16 -3.10 20.74
CA LYS A 272 12.52 -2.77 22.01
C LYS A 272 11.13 -3.39 22.06
N LYS A 273 11.00 -4.50 22.81
CA LYS A 273 9.71 -5.16 23.14
C LYS A 273 8.65 -4.13 23.54
N GLN A 274 7.75 -3.83 22.61
CA GLN A 274 6.60 -3.00 22.91
C GLN A 274 5.45 -3.90 23.40
N LYS A 275 4.99 -3.64 24.61
CA LYS A 275 3.76 -4.25 25.13
C LYS A 275 2.57 -3.52 24.50
N ILE A 276 2.07 -4.05 23.39
CA ILE A 276 0.78 -3.64 22.85
C ILE A 276 -0.31 -4.36 23.68
N LYS A 277 -1.26 -3.60 24.21
CA LYS A 277 -2.47 -4.15 24.82
C LYS A 277 -3.42 -4.60 23.69
N SER A 278 -3.15 -5.73 23.05
CA SER A 278 -4.05 -6.33 22.06
C SER A 278 -4.49 -7.71 22.51
N LYS A 279 -5.77 -8.02 22.34
CA LYS A 279 -6.28 -9.38 22.45
C LYS A 279 -5.75 -10.19 21.27
N ARG A 280 -4.93 -11.24 21.53
CA ARG A 280 -4.64 -12.27 20.54
C ARG A 280 -5.96 -12.99 20.26
N PHE A 281 -6.47 -12.90 19.05
CA PHE A 281 -7.52 -13.77 18.57
C PHE A 281 -6.88 -15.01 17.93
N LEU A 282 -6.97 -16.15 18.60
CA LEU A 282 -6.92 -17.45 17.96
C LEU A 282 -8.31 -17.66 17.33
N LEU A 283 -8.34 -18.14 16.09
CA LEU A 283 -9.60 -18.52 15.44
C LEU A 283 -10.31 -19.57 16.34
N PRO A 284 -11.63 -19.50 16.49
CA PRO A 284 -12.38 -20.59 17.13
C PRO A 284 -12.17 -21.90 16.35
N GLU A 285 -11.89 -23.00 17.06
CA GLU A 285 -11.62 -24.33 16.47
C GLU A 285 -12.84 -24.94 15.73
N ASP A 286 -14.01 -24.28 15.74
CA ASP A 286 -15.29 -24.94 15.39
C ASP A 286 -15.91 -24.53 14.05
N ASP A 287 -15.28 -23.71 13.20
CA ASP A 287 -15.90 -23.26 11.93
C ASP A 287 -15.39 -23.96 10.64
N PHE A 288 -14.72 -25.12 10.79
CA PHE A 288 -14.30 -25.97 9.66
C PHE A 288 -14.92 -27.38 9.76
N MET A 289 -16.23 -27.52 9.54
CA MET A 289 -16.86 -28.74 9.04
C MET A 289 -17.90 -28.41 7.97
#